data_ff4ff0b036e37ceef2cf9031ea43e61c
#
_entry.id   ff4ff0b036e37ceef2cf9031ea43e61c
#
_cell.length_a   1.000
_cell.length_b   1.000
_cell.length_c   1.000
_cell.angle_alpha   90.00
_cell.angle_beta   90.00
_cell.angle_gamma   90.00
#
_symmetry.space_group_name_H-M   'P 1'
#
loop_
_entity.id
_entity.type
_entity.pdbx_description
1 polymer ?
#
loop_
_entity_poly.entity_id
_entity_poly.type
_entity_poly.pdbx_seq_one_letter_code
_entity_poly.pdbx_strand_id
1 'polypeptide(L)'
;ADEIGGQFNLAKRVPGKEEFHETIRYYNKMLDKLNVDVRLGKRVSAADLRDQGFDHIVIATGITPRVPNIKGIDHPMVVGYIDAIMGRKPIGKKVAVVGAGGIGFDVTDLITHEGPSAALDIDVFAKE
;
A
#
# COMPACT_ATOMS: atom_id res chain seq x y z
N ALA A 1 -11.84 -3.26 2.72
CA ALA A 1 -10.51 -3.81 3.00
C ALA A 1 -10.61 -4.82 4.14
N ASP A 2 -9.71 -5.80 4.16
CA ASP A 2 -9.69 -6.90 5.13
C ASP A 2 -8.84 -6.54 6.35
N GLU A 3 -8.07 -5.46 6.24
CA GLU A 3 -7.24 -4.91 7.29
C GLU A 3 -7.23 -3.37 7.23
N ILE A 4 -6.86 -2.72 8.33
CA ILE A 4 -6.60 -1.28 8.36
C ILE A 4 -5.26 -0.96 7.66
N GLY A 5 -5.00 0.31 7.39
CA GLY A 5 -3.71 0.80 6.87
C GLY A 5 -3.74 1.24 5.41
N GLY A 6 -4.69 0.75 4.60
CA GLY A 6 -4.84 1.20 3.21
C GLY A 6 -3.52 1.15 2.43
N GLN A 7 -3.05 2.29 1.92
CA GLN A 7 -1.81 2.39 1.14
C GLN A 7 -0.54 2.08 1.96
N PHE A 8 -0.55 2.21 3.28
CA PHE A 8 0.59 1.80 4.11
C PHE A 8 0.86 0.29 4.03
N ASN A 9 -0.15 -0.53 3.71
CA ASN A 9 0.05 -1.95 3.47
C ASN A 9 0.85 -2.26 2.19
N LEU A 10 0.93 -1.31 1.27
CA LEU A 10 1.84 -1.37 0.12
C LEU A 10 3.19 -0.76 0.50
N ALA A 11 3.19 0.45 1.06
CA ALA A 11 4.40 1.19 1.38
C ALA A 11 5.36 0.40 2.29
N LYS A 12 4.84 -0.29 3.33
CA LYS A 12 5.64 -1.11 4.26
C LYS A 12 6.43 -2.25 3.60
N ARG A 13 6.17 -2.55 2.30
CA ARG A 13 6.86 -3.59 1.53
C ARG A 13 8.01 -3.06 0.71
N VAL A 14 8.12 -1.75 0.60
CA VAL A 14 9.20 -1.08 -0.13
C VAL A 14 10.41 -0.98 0.80
N PRO A 15 11.63 -1.35 0.34
CA PRO A 15 12.84 -1.20 1.13
C PRO A 15 13.00 0.23 1.68
N GLY A 16 13.43 0.36 2.93
CA GLY A 16 13.55 1.64 3.63
C GLY A 16 12.26 2.23 4.18
N LYS A 17 11.11 1.55 4.00
CA LYS A 17 9.79 2.01 4.50
C LYS A 17 9.14 1.03 5.48
N GLU A 18 9.91 0.14 6.04
CA GLU A 18 9.44 -0.92 6.95
C GLU A 18 8.82 -0.38 8.24
N GLU A 19 9.14 0.86 8.63
CA GLU A 19 8.53 1.52 9.79
C GLU A 19 7.00 1.63 9.70
N PHE A 20 6.42 1.58 8.51
CA PHE A 20 4.97 1.55 8.36
C PHE A 20 4.31 0.29 8.93
N HIS A 21 5.06 -0.78 9.18
CA HIS A 21 4.58 -1.91 9.97
C HIS A 21 4.23 -1.46 11.38
N GLU A 22 5.09 -0.65 12.02
CA GLU A 22 4.87 -0.13 13.36
C GLU A 22 3.72 0.88 13.41
N THR A 23 3.57 1.71 12.38
CA THR A 23 2.43 2.63 12.25
C THR A 23 1.11 1.85 12.26
N ILE A 24 1.00 0.80 11.45
CA ILE A 24 -0.22 -0.03 11.39
C ILE A 24 -0.43 -0.76 12.71
N ARG A 25 0.62 -1.30 13.33
CA ARG A 25 0.57 -1.96 14.63
C ARG A 25 0.08 -1.00 15.72
N TYR A 26 0.60 0.22 15.75
CA TYR A 26 0.19 1.26 16.69
C TYR A 26 -1.30 1.57 16.57
N TYR A 27 -1.78 1.85 15.36
CA TYR A 27 -3.20 2.18 15.15
C TYR A 27 -4.13 1.01 15.48
N ASN A 28 -3.78 -0.23 15.16
CA ASN A 28 -4.55 -1.39 15.58
C ASN A 28 -4.72 -1.41 17.11
N LYS A 29 -3.63 -1.23 17.86
CA LYS A 29 -3.67 -1.19 19.33
C LYS A 29 -4.46 -0.01 19.87
N MET A 30 -4.37 1.16 19.22
CA MET A 30 -5.11 2.34 19.65
C MET A 30 -6.62 2.20 19.39
N LEU A 31 -7.01 1.64 18.26
CA LEU A 31 -8.42 1.36 17.95
C LEU A 31 -9.03 0.40 18.98
N ASP A 32 -8.32 -0.66 19.31
CA ASP A 32 -8.71 -1.61 20.36
C ASP A 32 -8.83 -0.93 21.73
N LYS A 33 -7.79 -0.18 22.11
CA LYS A 33 -7.72 0.52 23.42
C LYS A 33 -8.83 1.56 23.60
N LEU A 34 -9.23 2.22 22.52
CA LEU A 34 -10.26 3.26 22.51
C LEU A 34 -11.67 2.68 22.23
N ASN A 35 -11.80 1.37 22.12
CA ASN A 35 -13.04 0.67 21.81
C ASN A 35 -13.75 1.22 20.53
N VAL A 36 -12.97 1.54 19.50
CA VAL A 36 -13.51 2.01 18.22
C VAL A 36 -14.15 0.83 17.49
N ASP A 37 -15.40 0.99 17.05
CA ASP A 37 -16.10 -0.02 16.24
C ASP A 37 -15.53 -0.04 14.81
N VAL A 38 -14.62 -0.98 14.55
CA VAL A 38 -13.97 -1.16 13.25
C VAL A 38 -14.66 -2.24 12.45
N ARG A 39 -15.27 -1.86 11.32
CA ARG A 39 -16.02 -2.78 10.45
C ARG A 39 -15.27 -3.03 9.15
N LEU A 40 -14.40 -4.03 9.16
CA LEU A 40 -13.64 -4.45 7.98
C LEU A 40 -14.51 -5.25 6.99
N GLY A 41 -14.05 -5.35 5.74
CA GLY A 41 -14.75 -6.11 4.69
C GLY A 41 -16.08 -5.52 4.24
N LYS A 42 -16.53 -4.43 4.83
CA LYS A 42 -17.83 -3.81 4.55
C LYS A 42 -17.68 -2.60 3.61
N ARG A 43 -18.40 -2.61 2.50
CA ARG A 43 -18.60 -1.43 1.65
C ARG A 43 -19.84 -0.68 2.16
N VAL A 44 -19.70 0.61 2.37
CA VAL A 44 -20.75 1.48 2.92
C VAL A 44 -21.17 2.48 1.85
N SER A 45 -22.48 2.68 1.69
CA SER A 45 -23.07 3.69 0.85
C SER A 45 -23.56 4.88 1.68
N ALA A 46 -23.92 5.98 1.01
CA ALA A 46 -24.51 7.13 1.69
C ALA A 46 -25.84 6.77 2.39
N ALA A 47 -26.62 5.85 1.82
CA ALA A 47 -27.86 5.38 2.43
C ALA A 47 -27.61 4.62 3.75
N ASP A 48 -26.54 3.82 3.80
CA ASP A 48 -26.17 3.07 5.02
C ASP A 48 -25.76 3.98 6.20
N LEU A 49 -25.40 5.23 5.92
CA LEU A 49 -24.92 6.18 6.94
C LEU A 49 -26.00 7.15 7.42
N ARG A 50 -27.03 7.39 6.59
CA ARG A 50 -27.99 8.49 6.77
C ARG A 50 -28.74 8.45 8.10
N ASP A 51 -29.13 7.27 8.54
CA ASP A 51 -30.04 7.09 9.67
C ASP A 51 -29.33 6.47 10.91
N GLN A 52 -28.00 6.54 10.95
CA GLN A 52 -27.22 5.95 12.05
C GLN A 52 -26.89 6.92 13.19
N GLY A 53 -27.35 8.17 13.11
CA GLY A 53 -27.19 9.15 14.19
C GLY A 53 -25.77 9.65 14.39
N PHE A 54 -24.94 9.62 13.35
CA PHE A 54 -23.59 10.20 13.41
C PHE A 54 -23.66 11.74 13.42
N ASP A 55 -22.96 12.39 14.32
CA ASP A 55 -22.79 13.85 14.34
C ASP A 55 -21.92 14.33 13.16
N HIS A 56 -20.89 13.56 12.82
CA HIS A 56 -19.96 13.86 11.75
C HIS A 56 -19.59 12.61 10.95
N ILE A 57 -19.37 12.77 9.66
CA ILE A 57 -18.90 11.71 8.75
C ILE A 57 -17.65 12.21 8.04
N VAL A 58 -16.52 11.50 8.24
CA VAL A 58 -15.26 11.77 7.54
C VAL A 58 -15.12 10.81 6.37
N ILE A 59 -15.01 11.33 5.15
CA ILE A 59 -14.81 10.54 3.94
C ILE A 59 -13.32 10.40 3.68
N ALA A 60 -12.78 9.21 3.96
CA ALA A 60 -11.36 8.85 3.79
C ALA A 60 -11.23 7.54 3.01
N THR A 61 -11.84 7.47 1.84
CA THR A 61 -12.01 6.23 1.05
C THR A 61 -10.74 5.78 0.30
N GLY A 62 -9.66 6.56 0.39
CA GLY A 62 -8.41 6.27 -0.32
C GLY A 62 -8.49 6.53 -1.82
N ILE A 63 -7.60 5.89 -2.57
CA ILE A 63 -7.49 6.03 -4.03
C ILE A 63 -7.66 4.69 -4.73
N THR A 64 -8.10 4.76 -5.98
CA THR A 64 -8.03 3.64 -6.93
C THR A 64 -6.98 3.98 -7.98
N PRO A 65 -6.04 3.08 -8.29
CA PRO A 65 -5.05 3.31 -9.34
C PRO A 65 -5.70 3.64 -10.67
N ARG A 66 -5.22 4.68 -11.32
CA ARG A 66 -5.64 4.99 -12.68
C ARG A 66 -4.98 4.02 -13.65
N VAL A 67 -5.77 3.44 -14.54
CA VAL A 67 -5.27 2.70 -15.69
C VAL A 67 -5.20 3.69 -16.87
N PRO A 68 -4.01 4.05 -17.37
CA PRO A 68 -3.88 4.99 -18.48
C PRO A 68 -4.33 4.32 -19.79
N ASN A 69 -4.85 5.14 -20.72
CA ASN A 69 -5.21 4.65 -22.04
C ASN A 69 -3.96 4.59 -22.92
N ILE A 70 -3.21 3.49 -22.82
CA ILE A 70 -2.00 3.23 -23.58
C ILE A 70 -2.23 1.93 -24.38
N LYS A 71 -1.90 1.93 -25.67
CA LYS A 71 -2.00 0.74 -26.51
C LYS A 71 -1.16 -0.41 -25.90
N GLY A 72 -1.80 -1.55 -25.68
CA GLY A 72 -1.17 -2.74 -25.10
C GLY A 72 -1.16 -2.77 -23.56
N ILE A 73 -1.86 -1.89 -22.87
CA ILE A 73 -1.95 -1.87 -21.40
C ILE A 73 -2.58 -3.15 -20.82
N ASP A 74 -3.41 -3.81 -21.60
CA ASP A 74 -4.10 -5.06 -21.29
C ASP A 74 -3.27 -6.32 -21.63
N HIS A 75 -2.06 -6.17 -22.18
CA HIS A 75 -1.20 -7.30 -22.50
C HIS A 75 -0.81 -8.07 -21.23
N PRO A 76 -0.77 -9.42 -21.24
CA PRO A 76 -0.48 -10.25 -20.06
C PRO A 76 0.86 -9.95 -19.37
N MET A 77 1.85 -9.39 -20.09
CA MET A 77 3.13 -8.99 -19.51
C MET A 77 3.08 -7.67 -18.74
N VAL A 78 1.98 -6.93 -18.85
CA VAL A 78 1.83 -5.66 -18.11
C VAL A 78 1.40 -5.98 -16.67
N VAL A 79 2.15 -5.41 -15.72
CA VAL A 79 1.93 -5.60 -14.29
C VAL A 79 1.64 -4.25 -13.67
N GLY A 80 0.49 -4.14 -13.00
CA GLY A 80 0.18 -2.95 -12.20
C GLY A 80 1.05 -2.88 -10.93
N TYR A 81 1.35 -1.68 -10.47
CA TYR A 81 2.25 -1.49 -9.33
C TYR A 81 1.79 -2.21 -8.06
N ILE A 82 0.48 -2.32 -7.82
CA ILE A 82 -0.05 -3.07 -6.67
C ILE A 82 0.33 -4.54 -6.78
N ASP A 83 0.16 -5.15 -7.95
CA ASP A 83 0.48 -6.56 -8.16
C ASP A 83 2.00 -6.81 -8.07
N ALA A 84 2.81 -5.85 -8.53
CA ALA A 84 4.26 -5.89 -8.38
C ALA A 84 4.67 -5.84 -6.90
N ILE A 85 4.21 -4.83 -6.15
CA ILE A 85 4.55 -4.65 -4.72
C ILE A 85 4.03 -5.83 -3.88
N MET A 86 2.86 -6.35 -4.19
CA MET A 86 2.26 -7.48 -3.46
C MET A 86 2.82 -8.84 -3.87
N GLY A 87 3.68 -8.90 -4.90
CA GLY A 87 4.23 -10.15 -5.42
C GLY A 87 3.18 -11.08 -6.04
N ARG A 88 2.07 -10.52 -6.53
CA ARG A 88 0.96 -11.31 -7.11
C ARG A 88 1.25 -11.82 -8.52
N LYS A 89 2.18 -11.16 -9.21
CA LYS A 89 2.65 -11.56 -10.54
C LYS A 89 4.18 -11.62 -10.56
N PRO A 90 4.76 -12.58 -11.26
CA PRO A 90 6.21 -12.67 -11.39
C PRO A 90 6.75 -11.48 -12.19
N ILE A 91 7.87 -10.94 -11.74
CA ILE A 91 8.60 -9.88 -12.43
C ILE A 91 9.82 -10.51 -13.10
N GLY A 92 10.00 -10.24 -14.41
CA GLY A 92 11.13 -10.76 -15.18
C GLY A 92 12.42 -9.97 -14.93
N LYS A 93 13.53 -10.46 -15.53
CA LYS A 93 14.85 -9.81 -15.40
C LYS A 93 15.00 -8.51 -16.19
N LYS A 94 14.17 -8.28 -17.20
CA LYS A 94 14.16 -7.04 -17.99
C LYS A 94 12.80 -6.38 -17.83
N VAL A 95 12.78 -5.24 -17.17
CA VAL A 95 11.56 -4.51 -16.81
C VAL A 95 11.65 -3.08 -17.34
N ALA A 96 10.56 -2.62 -17.92
CA ALA A 96 10.36 -1.21 -18.22
C ALA A 96 9.32 -0.65 -17.24
N VAL A 97 9.72 0.31 -16.40
CA VAL A 97 8.81 1.02 -15.50
C VAL A 97 8.27 2.25 -16.23
N VAL A 98 6.95 2.30 -16.39
CA VAL A 98 6.27 3.40 -17.06
C VAL A 98 5.74 4.38 -16.04
N GLY A 99 6.44 5.49 -15.87
CA GLY A 99 6.19 6.54 -14.90
C GLY A 99 7.35 6.73 -13.93
N ALA A 100 7.75 7.99 -13.73
CA ALA A 100 8.87 8.38 -12.87
C ALA A 100 8.41 9.25 -11.67
N GLY A 101 7.23 8.97 -11.14
CA GLY A 101 6.76 9.51 -9.86
C GLY A 101 7.19 8.64 -8.68
N GLY A 102 6.83 9.01 -7.46
CA GLY A 102 7.21 8.29 -6.24
C GLY A 102 6.93 6.79 -6.30
N ILE A 103 5.75 6.37 -6.78
CA ILE A 103 5.41 4.96 -6.94
C ILE A 103 6.33 4.26 -7.95
N GLY A 104 6.73 4.94 -9.04
CA GLY A 104 7.65 4.38 -10.02
C GLY A 104 9.02 4.11 -9.41
N PHE A 105 9.55 5.02 -8.60
CA PHE A 105 10.78 4.84 -7.84
C PHE A 105 10.64 3.70 -6.82
N ASP A 106 9.56 3.69 -6.03
CA ASP A 106 9.29 2.63 -5.04
C ASP A 106 9.27 1.24 -5.66
N VAL A 107 8.61 1.09 -6.82
CA VAL A 107 8.59 -0.19 -7.55
C VAL A 107 9.97 -0.54 -8.09
N THR A 108 10.72 0.44 -8.60
CA THR A 108 12.08 0.21 -9.11
C THR A 108 12.99 -0.26 -7.99
N ASP A 109 12.97 0.43 -6.86
CA ASP A 109 13.75 0.06 -5.68
C ASP A 109 13.40 -1.38 -5.23
N LEU A 110 12.12 -1.67 -5.06
CA LEU A 110 11.66 -3.00 -4.65
C LEU A 110 12.14 -4.13 -5.57
N ILE A 111 12.10 -3.93 -6.89
CA ILE A 111 12.44 -5.01 -7.85
C ILE A 111 13.94 -5.13 -8.12
N THR A 112 14.75 -4.14 -7.74
CA THR A 112 16.21 -4.16 -7.87
C THR A 112 16.93 -4.41 -6.56
N HIS A 113 16.22 -4.30 -5.43
CA HIS A 113 16.79 -4.52 -4.11
C HIS A 113 17.15 -5.98 -3.89
N GLU A 114 18.35 -6.22 -3.36
CA GLU A 114 18.85 -7.54 -2.99
C GLU A 114 19.15 -7.59 -1.50
N GLY A 115 18.67 -8.64 -0.85
CA GLY A 115 18.90 -8.87 0.58
C GLY A 115 17.94 -8.09 1.49
N PRO A 116 18.20 -8.08 2.81
CA PRO A 116 17.42 -7.29 3.77
C PRO A 116 17.69 -5.80 3.60
N SER A 117 16.68 -4.97 3.83
CA SER A 117 16.83 -3.52 3.79
C SER A 117 17.79 -3.04 4.88
N ALA A 118 18.71 -2.14 4.53
CA ALA A 118 19.64 -1.52 5.47
C ALA A 118 18.92 -0.76 6.59
N ALA A 119 17.70 -0.27 6.36
CA ALA A 119 16.89 0.39 7.37
C ALA A 119 16.48 -0.52 8.56
N LEU A 120 16.61 -1.84 8.41
CA LEU A 120 16.33 -2.81 9.47
C LEU A 120 17.52 -3.09 10.40
N ASP A 121 18.72 -2.64 10.04
CA ASP A 121 19.94 -2.89 10.80
C ASP A 121 20.82 -1.64 10.81
N ILE A 122 21.03 -1.08 12.02
CA ILE A 122 21.76 0.18 12.20
C ILE A 122 23.24 0.06 11.80
N ASP A 123 23.83 -1.11 11.98
CA ASP A 123 25.24 -1.33 11.65
C ASP A 123 25.46 -1.47 10.13
N VAL A 124 24.45 -1.96 9.42
CA VAL A 124 24.45 -2.01 7.95
C VAL A 124 24.20 -0.61 7.40
N PHE A 125 23.18 0.09 7.90
CA PHE A 125 22.83 1.45 7.50
C PHE A 125 23.99 2.44 7.66
N ALA A 126 24.76 2.32 8.75
CA ALA A 126 25.90 3.22 9.01
C ALA A 126 27.11 2.99 8.09
N LYS A 127 27.10 1.93 7.25
CA LYS A 127 28.19 1.59 6.32
C LYS A 127 27.87 1.91 4.85
N GLU A 128 26.61 2.21 4.53
CA GLU A 128 26.19 2.71 3.23
C GLU A 128 26.40 4.23 3.12
#